data_93b2cc639fec2f16b674a2fcfe7bfd59
#
_entry.id   93b2cc639fec2f16b674a2fcfe7bfd59
#
_cell.length_a   1.000
_cell.length_b   1.000
_cell.length_c   1.000
_cell.angle_alpha   90.00
_cell.angle_beta   90.00
_cell.angle_gamma   90.00
#
_symmetry.space_group_name_H-M   'P 1'
#
loop_
_entity.id
_entity.type
_entity.pdbx_description
1 polymer ?
#
loop_
_entity_poly.entity_id
_entity_poly.type
_entity_poly.pdbx_seq_one_letter_code
_entity_poly.pdbx_strand_id
1 'polypeptide(L)'
;PIMSIEQADAIVVLSGMLSLHEMDGKEYIEWGDPDRLFEGITLMKSGKAPNLIFTGVKMPWEKSNRTEGTVLTDYAADYGIPCDHILVSSLVANTADEAVAVKKIIQGNKIILVTSAFHMPRAQMLFEKEGLEVVPYPVDFKSLTADSVTFMDYLPNGQSLAKTELGLRELIGRLFYWLKLMIN
;
A
#
# COMPACT_ATOMS: atom_id res chain seq x y z
N PRO A 1 11.08 15.77 -0.41
CA PRO A 1 12.07 15.27 0.55
C PRO A 1 11.36 14.81 1.83
N ILE A 2 11.81 13.70 2.42
CA ILE A 2 11.21 13.14 3.65
C ILE A 2 11.17 14.17 4.80
N MET A 3 12.15 15.05 4.86
CA MET A 3 12.20 16.11 5.88
C MET A 3 11.02 17.07 5.87
N SER A 4 10.37 17.31 4.73
CA SER A 4 9.23 18.21 4.62
C SER A 4 7.89 17.56 4.98
N ILE A 5 7.88 16.25 5.26
CA ILE A 5 6.66 15.51 5.65
C ILE A 5 6.38 15.80 7.12
N GLU A 6 5.15 16.14 7.43
CA GLU A 6 4.68 16.33 8.78
C GLU A 6 4.69 15.03 9.58
N GLN A 7 4.83 15.14 10.91
CA GLN A 7 4.66 13.97 11.79
C GLN A 7 3.19 13.55 11.83
N ALA A 8 2.98 12.26 12.01
CA ALA A 8 1.67 11.64 12.13
C ALA A 8 1.63 10.65 13.31
N ASP A 9 0.44 10.13 13.60
CA ASP A 9 0.24 9.15 14.66
C ASP A 9 0.70 7.75 14.23
N ALA A 10 0.64 7.46 12.92
CA ALA A 10 1.17 6.21 12.35
C ALA A 10 1.58 6.37 10.88
N ILE A 11 2.49 5.50 10.44
CA ILE A 11 2.77 5.22 9.03
C ILE A 11 1.97 3.98 8.66
N VAL A 12 1.13 4.08 7.63
CA VAL A 12 0.30 2.97 7.15
C VAL A 12 0.78 2.56 5.76
N VAL A 13 1.26 1.34 5.64
CA VAL A 13 1.73 0.74 4.40
C VAL A 13 0.69 -0.25 3.89
N LEU A 14 0.08 0.06 2.76
CA LEU A 14 -0.91 -0.83 2.15
C LEU A 14 -0.23 -2.04 1.50
N SER A 15 -0.85 -3.19 1.67
CA SER A 15 -0.46 -4.47 1.05
C SER A 15 -0.65 -4.50 -0.47
N GLY A 16 -0.31 -5.63 -1.09
CA GLY A 16 -0.38 -5.86 -2.53
C GLY A 16 0.96 -5.68 -3.23
N MET A 17 2.08 -5.91 -2.52
CA MET A 17 3.44 -5.85 -3.04
C MET A 17 4.13 -7.21 -3.10
N LEU A 18 3.53 -8.27 -2.54
CA LEU A 18 4.06 -9.62 -2.63
C LEU A 18 2.94 -10.67 -2.76
N SER A 19 3.32 -11.85 -3.21
CA SER A 19 2.45 -13.03 -3.27
C SER A 19 3.12 -14.19 -2.54
N LEU A 20 2.33 -14.94 -1.76
CA LEU A 20 2.79 -16.11 -1.03
C LEU A 20 2.37 -17.38 -1.78
N HIS A 21 3.35 -18.16 -2.19
CA HIS A 21 3.15 -19.42 -2.88
C HIS A 21 3.63 -20.59 -2.02
N GLU A 22 2.86 -21.65 -1.96
CA GLU A 22 3.27 -22.89 -1.31
C GLU A 22 3.46 -23.98 -2.39
N MET A 23 4.68 -24.49 -2.49
CA MET A 23 5.06 -25.57 -3.41
C MET A 23 5.88 -26.61 -2.64
N ASP A 24 5.50 -27.88 -2.73
CA ASP A 24 6.18 -29.00 -2.07
C ASP A 24 6.42 -28.80 -0.57
N GLY A 25 5.44 -28.19 0.15
CA GLY A 25 5.53 -27.90 1.58
C GLY A 25 6.51 -26.79 1.95
N LYS A 26 6.96 -26.01 0.97
CA LYS A 26 7.81 -24.84 1.17
C LYS A 26 7.07 -23.58 0.75
N GLU A 27 7.24 -22.52 1.53
CA GLU A 27 6.73 -21.19 1.22
C GLU A 27 7.73 -20.43 0.36
N TYR A 28 7.25 -19.82 -0.70
CA TYR A 28 8.00 -18.95 -1.59
C TYR A 28 7.34 -17.56 -1.58
N ILE A 29 8.17 -16.54 -1.47
CA ILE A 29 7.75 -15.13 -1.51
C ILE A 29 8.12 -14.57 -2.89
N GLU A 30 7.13 -14.17 -3.67
CA GLU A 30 7.33 -13.48 -4.94
C GLU A 30 7.03 -12.01 -4.75
N TRP A 31 8.05 -11.17 -4.95
CA TRP A 31 7.93 -9.72 -4.83
C TRP A 31 7.44 -9.11 -6.13
N GLY A 32 6.43 -8.26 -6.00
CA GLY A 32 6.06 -7.30 -7.03
C GLY A 32 6.94 -6.06 -6.93
N ASP A 33 6.41 -4.99 -6.33
CA ASP A 33 7.15 -3.74 -6.13
C ASP A 33 7.31 -3.42 -4.64
N PRO A 34 8.52 -3.60 -4.07
CA PRO A 34 8.75 -3.45 -2.64
C PRO A 34 8.93 -2.00 -2.17
N ASP A 35 8.78 -1.00 -3.05
CA ASP A 35 8.99 0.42 -2.73
C ASP A 35 8.19 0.86 -1.51
N ARG A 36 6.96 0.34 -1.34
CA ARG A 36 6.11 0.67 -0.20
C ARG A 36 6.74 0.25 1.13
N LEU A 37 7.33 -0.94 1.19
CA LEU A 37 8.00 -1.45 2.39
C LEU A 37 9.20 -0.57 2.74
N PHE A 38 10.09 -0.34 1.78
CA PHE A 38 11.34 0.40 2.02
C PHE A 38 11.08 1.86 2.39
N GLU A 39 10.10 2.50 1.77
CA GLU A 39 9.74 3.88 2.10
C GLU A 39 9.02 3.95 3.46
N GLY A 40 8.17 2.98 3.80
CA GLY A 40 7.59 2.86 5.14
C GLY A 40 8.65 2.75 6.24
N ILE A 41 9.66 1.89 6.03
CA ILE A 41 10.81 1.74 6.94
C ILE A 41 11.62 3.04 7.02
N THR A 42 11.84 3.71 5.90
CA THR A 42 12.62 4.96 5.84
C THR A 42 11.90 6.09 6.59
N LEU A 43 10.59 6.21 6.43
CA LEU A 43 9.77 7.16 7.18
C LEU A 43 9.82 6.88 8.69
N MET A 44 9.71 5.60 9.09
CA MET A 44 9.79 5.19 10.48
C MET A 44 11.14 5.53 11.10
N LYS A 45 12.25 5.19 10.43
CA LYS A 45 13.61 5.54 10.86
C LYS A 45 13.86 7.05 10.93
N SER A 46 13.13 7.82 10.13
CA SER A 46 13.18 9.29 10.14
C SER A 46 12.31 9.92 11.24
N GLY A 47 11.71 9.11 12.12
CA GLY A 47 10.90 9.58 13.26
C GLY A 47 9.60 10.28 12.85
N LYS A 48 9.01 9.90 11.71
CA LYS A 48 7.80 10.54 11.19
C LYS A 48 6.52 10.09 11.89
N ALA A 49 6.55 8.92 12.54
CA ALA A 49 5.47 8.44 13.41
C ALA A 49 6.02 7.44 14.45
N PRO A 50 5.30 7.19 15.55
CA PRO A 50 5.71 6.21 16.56
C PRO A 50 5.46 4.76 16.11
N ASN A 51 4.53 4.51 15.18
CA ASN A 51 4.15 3.17 14.77
C ASN A 51 4.14 3.01 13.25
N LEU A 52 4.55 1.81 12.79
CA LEU A 52 4.46 1.34 11.42
C LEU A 52 3.36 0.28 11.35
N ILE A 53 2.33 0.52 10.54
CA ILE A 53 1.19 -0.38 10.39
C ILE A 53 1.22 -1.01 9.01
N PHE A 54 1.29 -2.33 8.93
CA PHE A 54 1.06 -3.09 7.71
C PHE A 54 -0.39 -3.59 7.66
N THR A 55 -1.01 -3.56 6.49
CA THR A 55 -2.35 -4.12 6.33
C THR A 55 -2.29 -5.63 6.13
N GLY A 56 -3.20 -6.34 6.80
CA GLY A 56 -3.24 -7.80 6.83
C GLY A 56 -4.10 -8.36 5.70
N VAL A 57 -3.73 -8.15 4.43
CA VAL A 57 -4.49 -8.74 3.32
C VAL A 57 -4.17 -10.22 3.16
N LYS A 58 -5.23 -11.01 2.96
CA LYS A 58 -5.16 -12.40 2.56
C LYS A 58 -6.26 -12.67 1.55
N MET A 59 -5.86 -13.15 0.38
CA MET A 59 -6.85 -13.53 -0.64
C MET A 59 -7.46 -14.90 -0.34
N PRO A 60 -8.74 -15.14 -0.67
CA PRO A 60 -9.42 -16.41 -0.37
C PRO A 60 -8.75 -17.66 -0.99
N TRP A 61 -7.96 -17.48 -2.03
CA TRP A 61 -7.24 -18.57 -2.72
C TRP A 61 -5.81 -18.78 -2.22
N GLU A 62 -5.31 -17.94 -1.32
CA GLU A 62 -3.98 -18.09 -0.72
C GLU A 62 -3.99 -19.21 0.33
N LYS A 63 -3.15 -20.21 0.13
CA LYS A 63 -3.03 -21.38 1.01
C LYS A 63 -2.08 -21.16 2.18
N SER A 64 -1.15 -20.22 2.06
CA SER A 64 -0.20 -19.89 3.14
C SER A 64 -0.93 -19.57 4.45
N ASN A 65 -0.38 -20.01 5.57
CA ASN A 65 -0.86 -19.63 6.90
C ASN A 65 -0.43 -18.22 7.32
N ARG A 66 0.53 -17.62 6.60
CA ARG A 66 1.01 -16.27 6.83
C ARG A 66 0.25 -15.28 5.97
N THR A 67 0.17 -14.05 6.42
CA THR A 67 -0.36 -12.92 5.66
C THR A 67 0.79 -12.08 5.13
N GLU A 68 0.54 -11.29 4.10
CA GLU A 68 1.51 -10.31 3.62
C GLU A 68 2.01 -9.42 4.77
N GLY A 69 1.10 -8.89 5.60
CA GLY A 69 1.48 -8.04 6.73
C GLY A 69 2.43 -8.72 7.72
N THR A 70 2.29 -10.04 7.97
CA THR A 70 3.22 -10.76 8.84
C THR A 70 4.61 -10.92 8.21
N VAL A 71 4.68 -11.16 6.91
CA VAL A 71 5.95 -11.21 6.19
C VAL A 71 6.65 -9.87 6.21
N LEU A 72 5.91 -8.79 5.94
CA LEU A 72 6.45 -7.42 5.96
C LEU A 72 6.97 -7.03 7.36
N THR A 73 6.32 -7.54 8.42
CA THR A 73 6.80 -7.34 9.81
C THR A 73 8.18 -7.94 10.02
N ASP A 74 8.39 -9.18 9.57
CA ASP A 74 9.69 -9.85 9.68
C ASP A 74 10.78 -9.05 8.95
N TYR A 75 10.51 -8.63 7.71
CA TYR A 75 11.45 -7.78 6.97
C TYR A 75 11.71 -6.44 7.66
N ALA A 76 10.68 -5.76 8.14
CA ALA A 76 10.88 -4.48 8.84
C ALA A 76 11.72 -4.64 10.11
N ALA A 77 11.54 -5.75 10.86
CA ALA A 77 12.34 -6.08 12.02
C ALA A 77 13.80 -6.36 11.63
N ASP A 78 14.04 -7.12 10.57
CA ASP A 78 15.39 -7.38 10.03
C ASP A 78 16.08 -6.08 9.59
N TYR A 79 15.33 -5.11 9.11
CA TYR A 79 15.83 -3.75 8.81
C TYR A 79 15.96 -2.85 10.06
N GLY A 80 15.73 -3.39 11.25
CA GLY A 80 16.00 -2.71 12.53
C GLY A 80 14.86 -1.83 13.05
N ILE A 81 13.62 -2.07 12.63
CA ILE A 81 12.45 -1.48 13.29
C ILE A 81 12.07 -2.36 14.49
N PRO A 82 11.98 -1.82 15.71
CA PRO A 82 11.58 -2.61 16.88
C PRO A 82 10.17 -3.19 16.71
N CYS A 83 10.00 -4.48 17.06
CA CYS A 83 8.73 -5.19 16.83
C CYS A 83 7.54 -4.58 17.60
N ASP A 84 7.77 -3.94 18.73
CA ASP A 84 6.75 -3.24 19.52
C ASP A 84 6.21 -1.96 18.85
N HIS A 85 6.89 -1.47 17.83
CA HIS A 85 6.46 -0.36 16.98
C HIS A 85 5.84 -0.80 15.65
N ILE A 86 5.73 -2.12 15.41
CA ILE A 86 5.12 -2.66 14.20
C ILE A 86 3.77 -3.27 14.54
N LEU A 87 2.73 -2.84 13.82
CA LEU A 87 1.38 -3.37 13.98
C LEU A 87 0.91 -3.98 12.65
N VAL A 88 0.11 -5.03 12.73
CA VAL A 88 -0.56 -5.61 11.56
C VAL A 88 -2.07 -5.50 11.77
N SER A 89 -2.79 -4.99 10.78
CA SER A 89 -4.24 -4.91 10.86
C SER A 89 -4.88 -6.30 10.78
N SER A 90 -6.16 -6.39 11.15
CA SER A 90 -6.94 -7.61 10.94
C SER A 90 -6.99 -7.99 9.46
N LEU A 91 -7.30 -9.27 9.20
CA LEU A 91 -7.46 -9.80 7.84
C LEU A 91 -8.59 -9.07 7.10
N VAL A 92 -8.27 -8.59 5.92
CA VAL A 92 -9.16 -7.84 5.04
C VAL A 92 -8.95 -8.26 3.58
N ALA A 93 -9.94 -8.03 2.74
CA ALA A 93 -9.90 -8.44 1.34
C ALA A 93 -9.93 -7.26 0.34
N ASN A 94 -10.10 -6.04 0.82
CA ASN A 94 -10.17 -4.85 -0.04
C ASN A 94 -9.78 -3.59 0.73
N THR A 95 -9.48 -2.51 0.00
CA THR A 95 -8.97 -1.26 0.57
C THR A 95 -9.96 -0.53 1.49
N ALA A 96 -11.26 -0.69 1.29
CA ALA A 96 -12.23 -0.10 2.21
C ALA A 96 -12.17 -0.78 3.58
N ASP A 97 -12.06 -2.11 3.60
CA ASP A 97 -11.89 -2.87 4.84
C ASP A 97 -10.53 -2.60 5.49
N GLU A 98 -9.47 -2.34 4.69
CA GLU A 98 -8.16 -1.91 5.21
C GLU A 98 -8.29 -0.60 6.01
N ALA A 99 -9.02 0.39 5.47
CA ALA A 99 -9.23 1.66 6.16
C ALA A 99 -9.96 1.47 7.50
N VAL A 100 -11.03 0.66 7.51
CA VAL A 100 -11.77 0.32 8.73
C VAL A 100 -10.87 -0.42 9.74
N ALA A 101 -10.06 -1.38 9.28
CA ALA A 101 -9.18 -2.16 10.14
C ALA A 101 -8.08 -1.30 10.76
N VAL A 102 -7.47 -0.42 9.99
CA VAL A 102 -6.46 0.54 10.48
C VAL A 102 -7.07 1.50 11.49
N LYS A 103 -8.28 2.03 11.22
CA LYS A 103 -8.99 2.93 12.16
C LYS A 103 -9.21 2.32 13.54
N LYS A 104 -9.38 1.00 13.62
CA LYS A 104 -9.60 0.29 14.89
C LYS A 104 -8.34 0.14 15.74
N ILE A 105 -7.16 0.16 15.15
CA ILE A 105 -5.89 -0.11 15.85
C ILE A 105 -5.01 1.12 16.05
N ILE A 106 -5.25 2.19 15.29
CA ILE A 106 -4.47 3.42 15.40
C ILE A 106 -4.81 4.18 16.70
N GLN A 107 -3.80 4.73 17.35
CA GLN A 107 -3.95 5.70 18.43
C GLN A 107 -3.81 7.10 17.84
N GLY A 108 -4.93 7.77 17.62
CA GLY A 108 -5.01 9.07 16.94
C GLY A 108 -5.80 9.00 15.64
N ASN A 109 -5.59 9.94 14.74
CA ASN A 109 -6.31 10.00 13.48
C ASN A 109 -5.49 10.48 12.28
N LYS A 110 -4.26 10.95 12.49
CA LYS A 110 -3.38 11.41 11.41
C LYS A 110 -2.44 10.29 10.97
N ILE A 111 -2.42 9.97 9.69
CA ILE A 111 -1.60 8.91 9.12
C ILE A 111 -0.76 9.41 7.95
N ILE A 112 0.44 8.85 7.80
CA ILE A 112 1.16 8.90 6.53
C ILE A 112 0.80 7.62 5.78
N LEU A 113 0.07 7.76 4.68
CA LEU A 113 -0.41 6.64 3.87
C LEU A 113 0.58 6.35 2.75
N VAL A 114 1.20 5.17 2.79
CA VAL A 114 2.18 4.71 1.79
C VAL A 114 1.54 3.68 0.87
N THR A 115 1.44 4.00 -0.40
CA THR A 115 0.94 3.09 -1.44
C THR A 115 1.40 3.54 -2.82
N SER A 116 1.19 2.69 -3.86
CA SER A 116 1.54 3.06 -5.23
C SER A 116 0.83 4.34 -5.68
N ALA A 117 1.54 5.17 -6.44
CA ALA A 117 1.04 6.46 -6.90
C ALA A 117 -0.29 6.36 -7.66
N PHE A 118 -0.45 5.32 -8.49
CA PHE A 118 -1.70 5.09 -9.24
C PHE A 118 -2.88 4.73 -8.33
N HIS A 119 -2.61 4.07 -7.17
CA HIS A 119 -3.61 3.65 -6.20
C HIS A 119 -3.96 4.74 -5.17
N MET A 120 -3.03 5.67 -4.90
CA MET A 120 -3.13 6.67 -3.85
C MET A 120 -4.46 7.44 -3.82
N PRO A 121 -5.01 7.96 -4.93
CA PRO A 121 -6.25 8.74 -4.85
C PRO A 121 -7.47 7.93 -4.37
N ARG A 122 -7.55 6.63 -4.69
CA ARG A 122 -8.62 5.76 -4.21
C ARG A 122 -8.42 5.40 -2.74
N ALA A 123 -7.20 5.08 -2.37
CA ALA A 123 -6.87 4.75 -0.98
C ALA A 123 -7.12 5.95 -0.06
N GLN A 124 -6.63 7.13 -0.40
CA GLN A 124 -6.84 8.36 0.37
C GLN A 124 -8.33 8.61 0.61
N MET A 125 -9.16 8.59 -0.43
CA MET A 125 -10.60 8.80 -0.33
C MET A 125 -11.27 7.82 0.67
N LEU A 126 -10.84 6.55 0.69
CA LEU A 126 -11.40 5.54 1.57
C LEU A 126 -10.96 5.72 3.03
N PHE A 127 -9.70 6.09 3.25
CA PHE A 127 -9.18 6.35 4.59
C PHE A 127 -9.75 7.65 5.20
N GLU A 128 -9.90 8.71 4.41
CA GLU A 128 -10.54 9.95 4.82
C GLU A 128 -12.01 9.75 5.19
N LYS A 129 -12.73 8.87 4.48
CA LYS A 129 -14.10 8.47 4.82
C LYS A 129 -14.21 7.90 6.23
N GLU A 130 -13.23 7.14 6.67
CA GLU A 130 -13.19 6.56 8.02
C GLU A 130 -12.74 7.59 9.10
N GLY A 131 -12.64 8.88 8.73
CA GLY A 131 -12.28 9.98 9.64
C GLY A 131 -10.80 10.01 9.97
N LEU A 132 -9.95 9.52 9.07
CA LEU A 132 -8.50 9.65 9.18
C LEU A 132 -8.02 10.89 8.42
N GLU A 133 -7.10 11.64 9.01
CA GLU A 133 -6.35 12.70 8.34
C GLU A 133 -5.19 12.07 7.57
N VAL A 134 -5.23 12.12 6.25
CA VAL A 134 -4.27 11.41 5.40
C VAL A 134 -3.21 12.35 4.87
N VAL A 135 -1.95 12.08 5.20
CA VAL A 135 -0.77 12.64 4.53
C VAL A 135 -0.35 11.63 3.46
N PRO A 136 -0.62 11.89 2.17
CA PRO A 136 -0.31 10.94 1.11
C PRO A 136 1.20 10.86 0.86
N TYR A 137 1.72 9.64 0.79
CA TYR A 137 3.10 9.35 0.42
C TYR A 137 3.12 8.33 -0.73
N PRO A 138 2.93 8.81 -1.98
CA PRO A 138 2.91 7.94 -3.14
C PRO A 138 4.31 7.44 -3.48
N VAL A 139 4.39 6.15 -3.80
CA VAL A 139 5.59 5.44 -4.25
C VAL A 139 5.27 4.63 -5.50
N ASP A 140 6.18 3.81 -6.00
CA ASP A 140 5.92 2.91 -7.13
C ASP A 140 5.27 3.66 -8.32
N PHE A 141 5.99 4.64 -8.84
CA PHE A 141 5.55 5.41 -10.01
C PHE A 141 5.72 4.59 -11.28
N LYS A 142 4.64 4.03 -11.81
CA LYS A 142 4.64 3.19 -13.04
C LYS A 142 4.90 3.98 -14.32
N SER A 143 4.78 5.30 -14.27
CA SER A 143 5.05 6.18 -15.40
C SER A 143 5.70 7.46 -14.91
N LEU A 144 6.88 7.74 -15.45
CA LEU A 144 7.53 9.04 -15.36
C LEU A 144 7.24 9.77 -16.67
N THR A 145 7.09 11.10 -16.60
CA THR A 145 7.02 11.92 -17.80
C THR A 145 8.33 11.79 -18.56
N ALA A 146 8.28 11.24 -19.77
CA ALA A 146 9.45 11.20 -20.63
C ALA A 146 9.75 12.62 -21.13
N ASP A 147 10.99 13.07 -21.02
CA ASP A 147 11.42 14.37 -21.53
C ASP A 147 11.42 14.42 -23.08
N SER A 148 11.34 13.25 -23.72
CA SER A 148 11.26 13.12 -25.19
C SER A 148 10.47 11.87 -25.58
N VAL A 149 9.65 11.99 -26.61
CA VAL A 149 8.95 10.87 -27.25
C VAL A 149 9.81 10.35 -28.40
N THR A 150 10.05 9.05 -28.42
CA THR A 150 10.81 8.37 -29.48
C THR A 150 9.89 7.59 -30.41
N PHE A 151 10.38 7.19 -31.58
CA PHE A 151 9.62 6.33 -32.49
C PHE A 151 9.18 5.01 -31.85
N MET A 152 10.01 4.48 -30.94
CA MET A 152 9.71 3.23 -30.21
C MET A 152 8.47 3.34 -29.31
N ASP A 153 8.13 4.55 -28.87
CA ASP A 153 6.96 4.77 -28.00
C ASP A 153 5.62 4.62 -28.75
N TYR A 154 5.64 4.66 -30.08
CA TYR A 154 4.48 4.40 -30.92
C TYR A 154 4.28 2.92 -31.25
N LEU A 155 5.26 2.07 -30.94
CA LEU A 155 5.13 0.64 -31.17
C LEU A 155 4.34 -0.03 -30.04
N PRO A 156 3.40 -0.95 -30.35
CA PRO A 156 2.68 -1.71 -29.34
C PRO A 156 3.65 -2.51 -28.47
N ASN A 157 3.54 -2.36 -27.16
CA ASN A 157 4.30 -3.17 -26.20
C ASN A 157 3.42 -3.62 -25.04
N GLY A 158 3.75 -4.79 -24.46
CA GLY A 158 2.96 -5.41 -23.40
C GLY A 158 2.94 -4.57 -22.10
N GLN A 159 3.99 -3.80 -21.82
CA GLN A 159 4.04 -2.93 -20.64
C GLN A 159 3.06 -1.77 -20.74
N SER A 160 2.90 -1.18 -21.92
CA SER A 160 1.91 -0.12 -22.13
C SER A 160 0.50 -0.62 -21.95
N LEU A 161 0.21 -1.84 -22.41
CA LEU A 161 -1.10 -2.49 -22.19
C LEU A 161 -1.36 -2.74 -20.70
N ALA A 162 -0.39 -3.28 -19.98
CA ALA A 162 -0.49 -3.51 -18.54
C ALA A 162 -0.71 -2.21 -17.75
N LYS A 163 -0.01 -1.12 -18.10
CA LYS A 163 -0.23 0.20 -17.50
C LYS A 163 -1.64 0.72 -17.78
N THR A 164 -2.16 0.51 -18.99
CA THR A 164 -3.53 0.90 -19.37
C THR A 164 -4.55 0.11 -18.56
N GLU A 165 -4.35 -1.19 -18.38
CA GLU A 165 -5.20 -2.04 -17.53
C GLU A 165 -5.24 -1.52 -16.09
N LEU A 166 -4.07 -1.26 -15.49
CA LEU A 166 -3.98 -0.71 -14.13
C LEU A 166 -4.73 0.62 -14.01
N GLY A 167 -4.54 1.53 -14.97
CA GLY A 167 -5.22 2.82 -14.99
C GLY A 167 -6.74 2.69 -15.08
N LEU A 168 -7.24 1.81 -15.94
CA LEU A 168 -8.68 1.55 -16.09
C LEU A 168 -9.26 0.92 -14.81
N ARG A 169 -8.60 -0.06 -14.21
CA ARG A 169 -9.04 -0.68 -12.95
C ARG A 169 -9.17 0.35 -11.83
N GLU A 170 -8.20 1.25 -11.70
CA GLU A 170 -8.27 2.32 -10.69
C GLU A 170 -9.36 3.35 -10.99
N LEU A 171 -9.56 3.72 -12.24
CA LEU A 171 -10.63 4.64 -12.64
C LEU A 171 -12.02 4.06 -12.32
N ILE A 172 -12.24 2.79 -12.67
CA ILE A 172 -13.48 2.06 -12.36
C ILE A 172 -13.66 1.94 -10.84
N GLY A 173 -12.60 1.57 -10.11
CA GLY A 173 -12.63 1.46 -8.65
C GLY A 173 -12.97 2.79 -7.97
N ARG A 174 -12.39 3.91 -8.42
CA ARG A 174 -12.72 5.26 -7.91
C ARG A 174 -14.17 5.62 -8.18
N LEU A 175 -14.64 5.41 -9.40
CA LEU A 175 -16.03 5.70 -9.76
C LEU A 175 -17.01 4.87 -8.93
N PHE A 176 -16.73 3.58 -8.75
CA PHE A 176 -17.55 2.69 -7.92
C PHE A 176 -17.67 3.19 -6.48
N TYR A 177 -16.54 3.47 -5.83
CA TYR A 177 -16.55 3.95 -4.46
C TYR A 177 -17.14 5.36 -4.33
N TRP A 178 -16.87 6.25 -5.27
CA TRP A 178 -17.47 7.58 -5.29
C TRP A 178 -19.01 7.51 -5.37
N LEU A 179 -19.56 6.68 -6.26
CA LEU A 179 -21.01 6.44 -6.35
C LEU A 179 -21.56 5.83 -5.04
N LYS A 180 -20.87 4.84 -4.48
CA LYS A 180 -21.26 4.22 -3.22
C LYS A 180 -21.28 5.22 -2.06
N LEU A 181 -20.38 6.19 -2.04
CA LEU A 181 -20.33 7.25 -1.04
C LEU A 181 -21.45 8.28 -1.18
N MET A 182 -21.97 8.51 -2.39
CA MET A 182 -23.08 9.43 -2.63
C MET A 182 -24.45 8.85 -2.23
N ILE A 183 -24.55 7.53 -2.17
CA ILE A 183 -25.83 6.83 -1.91
C ILE A 183 -26.01 6.50 -0.40
N ASN A 184 -24.91 6.51 0.36
CA ASN A 184 -24.93 6.30 1.83
C ASN A 184 -24.71 7.60 2.59
#